data_d2b26a65c24503c5b134960dd1b13185
#
_entry.id   d2b26a65c24503c5b134960dd1b13185
#
_cell.length_a   1.000
_cell.length_b   1.000
_cell.length_c   1.000
_cell.angle_alpha   90.00
_cell.angle_beta   90.00
_cell.angle_gamma   90.00
#
_symmetry.space_group_name_H-M   'P 1'
#
loop_
_entity.id
_entity.type
_entity.pdbx_description
1 polymer ?
#
loop_
_entity_poly.entity_id
_entity_poly.type
_entity_poly.pdbx_seq_one_letter_code
_entity_poly.pdbx_strand_id
1 'polypeptide(L)'
;MEQNFERRVKGDKPVVAICYDFDKTLSPDDMQAQGYIQSLGYDIGQFWHNTDRLSVDNQMDSNLAYMYMMVDEARGKLLFNRQTLMDYGSKVQLYPGVADWFERIRKYGEDNGVIVEHYIIS
;
A
#
# COMPACT_ATOMS: atom_id res chain seq x y z
N MET A 1 -15.36 3.22 7.25
CA MET A 1 -14.93 3.03 8.65
C MET A 1 -14.43 4.37 9.14
N GLU A 2 -15.20 5.04 9.98
CA GLU A 2 -14.74 6.27 10.62
C GLU A 2 -13.67 5.89 11.64
N GLN A 3 -12.44 6.33 11.41
CA GLN A 3 -11.41 6.28 12.44
C GLN A 3 -11.68 7.45 13.39
N ASN A 4 -12.20 7.16 14.56
CA ASN A 4 -12.27 8.15 15.64
C ASN A 4 -10.84 8.42 16.13
N PHE A 5 -10.28 9.53 15.68
CA PHE A 5 -9.07 10.07 16.26
C PHE A 5 -9.39 10.69 17.62
N GLU A 6 -9.23 9.93 18.67
CA GLU A 6 -9.27 10.50 20.02
C GLU A 6 -7.99 11.30 20.27
N ARG A 7 -8.16 12.56 20.61
CA ARG A 7 -7.04 13.43 20.95
C ARG A 7 -6.48 13.00 22.31
N ARG A 8 -5.23 12.56 22.34
CA ARG A 8 -4.58 12.13 23.59
C ARG A 8 -4.36 13.28 24.53
N VAL A 9 -4.56 13.01 25.84
CA VAL A 9 -4.37 14.00 26.90
C VAL A 9 -2.88 14.10 27.23
N LYS A 10 -2.41 15.32 27.48
CA LYS A 10 -1.04 15.60 27.92
C LYS A 10 -0.78 14.90 29.23
N GLY A 11 0.20 14.02 29.29
CA GLY A 11 0.56 13.24 30.47
C GLY A 11 0.37 11.72 30.32
N ASP A 12 -0.25 11.28 29.20
CA ASP A 12 -0.30 9.86 28.85
C ASP A 12 1.10 9.33 28.50
N LYS A 13 1.22 8.00 28.41
CA LYS A 13 2.45 7.35 28.00
C LYS A 13 2.97 7.93 26.68
N PRO A 14 4.30 8.00 26.49
CA PRO A 14 4.88 8.44 25.23
C PRO A 14 4.42 7.54 24.08
N VAL A 15 4.21 8.16 22.94
CA VAL A 15 3.79 7.49 21.70
C VAL A 15 4.95 7.44 20.73
N VAL A 16 5.22 6.25 20.21
CA VAL A 16 6.13 6.01 19.10
C VAL A 16 5.28 5.64 17.88
N ALA A 17 5.33 6.48 16.87
CA ALA A 17 4.73 6.20 15.58
C ALA A 17 5.78 5.60 14.64
N ILE A 18 5.52 4.39 14.13
CA ILE A 18 6.37 3.76 13.13
C ILE A 18 5.67 3.89 11.79
N CYS A 19 6.30 4.59 10.86
CA CYS A 19 5.81 4.80 9.51
C CYS A 19 6.54 3.86 8.55
N TYR A 20 5.78 3.10 7.77
CA TYR A 20 6.32 2.13 6.81
C TYR A 20 6.01 2.55 5.38
N ASP A 21 6.96 2.40 4.49
CA ASP A 21 6.68 2.18 3.10
C ASP A 21 6.12 0.77 2.90
N PHE A 22 5.38 0.53 1.83
CA PHE A 22 4.74 -0.78 1.61
C PHE A 22 5.47 -1.59 0.54
N ASP A 23 5.51 -1.10 -0.70
CA ASP A 23 6.09 -1.81 -1.82
C ASP A 23 7.60 -2.01 -1.62
N LYS A 24 8.06 -3.25 -1.70
CA LYS A 24 9.47 -3.65 -1.46
C LYS A 24 9.99 -3.34 -0.05
N THR A 25 9.11 -3.02 0.88
CA THR A 25 9.42 -2.81 2.31
C THR A 25 8.69 -3.82 3.19
N LEU A 26 7.37 -3.85 3.17
CA LEU A 26 6.55 -4.86 3.84
C LEU A 26 6.18 -6.02 2.92
N SER A 27 6.16 -5.78 1.63
CA SER A 27 5.91 -6.74 0.57
C SER A 27 7.14 -6.86 -0.34
N PRO A 28 7.42 -8.04 -0.90
CA PRO A 28 8.62 -8.25 -1.73
C PRO A 28 8.57 -7.55 -3.09
N ASP A 29 7.39 -7.11 -3.54
CA ASP A 29 7.22 -6.45 -4.83
C ASP A 29 6.15 -5.36 -4.76
N ASP A 30 6.00 -4.59 -5.84
CA ASP A 30 4.93 -3.63 -5.99
C ASP A 30 3.56 -4.33 -5.93
N MET A 31 2.58 -3.77 -5.22
CA MET A 31 1.25 -4.37 -5.09
C MET A 31 0.59 -4.61 -6.44
N GLN A 32 0.75 -3.67 -7.38
CA GLN A 32 0.17 -3.74 -8.71
C GLN A 32 0.74 -4.92 -9.52
N ALA A 33 2.00 -5.29 -9.27
CA ALA A 33 2.69 -6.39 -9.95
C ALA A 33 2.33 -7.78 -9.41
N GLN A 34 1.52 -7.86 -8.36
CA GLN A 34 1.12 -9.12 -7.72
C GLN A 34 -0.27 -9.60 -8.16
N GLY A 35 -0.57 -9.49 -9.42
CA GLY A 35 -1.79 -10.01 -10.05
C GLY A 35 -2.59 -9.00 -10.86
N TYR A 36 -2.65 -7.72 -10.44
CA TYR A 36 -3.46 -6.71 -11.11
C TYR A 36 -2.97 -6.45 -12.55
N ILE A 37 -1.70 -6.12 -12.73
CA ILE A 37 -1.11 -5.85 -14.05
C ILE A 37 -1.31 -7.04 -14.99
N GLN A 38 -1.08 -8.25 -14.49
CA GLN A 38 -1.25 -9.47 -15.27
C GLN A 38 -2.70 -9.68 -15.69
N SER A 39 -3.66 -9.32 -14.85
CA SER A 39 -5.09 -9.43 -15.18
C SER A 39 -5.53 -8.49 -16.29
N LEU A 40 -4.79 -7.41 -16.53
CA LEU A 40 -5.01 -6.50 -17.65
C LEU A 40 -4.44 -7.02 -18.98
N GLY A 41 -3.73 -8.15 -18.97
CA GLY A 41 -3.06 -8.73 -20.14
C GLY A 41 -1.70 -8.14 -20.43
N TYR A 42 -1.12 -7.41 -19.48
CA TYR A 42 0.21 -6.81 -19.62
C TYR A 42 1.29 -7.63 -18.92
N ASP A 43 2.48 -7.64 -19.50
CA ASP A 43 3.72 -7.90 -18.79
C ASP A 43 4.04 -6.74 -17.86
N ILE A 44 4.63 -7.03 -16.69
CA ILE A 44 4.95 -6.03 -15.67
C ILE A 44 5.86 -4.94 -16.24
N GLY A 45 6.93 -5.33 -16.93
CA GLY A 45 7.87 -4.38 -17.53
C GLY A 45 7.22 -3.49 -18.58
N GLN A 46 6.34 -4.05 -19.41
CA GLN A 46 5.60 -3.29 -20.42
C GLN A 46 4.65 -2.28 -19.79
N PHE A 47 3.94 -2.65 -18.76
CA PHE A 47 3.04 -1.75 -18.04
C PHE A 47 3.80 -0.52 -17.50
N TRP A 48 4.90 -0.76 -16.78
CA TRP A 48 5.71 0.33 -16.23
C TRP A 48 6.37 1.17 -17.30
N HIS A 49 6.86 0.57 -18.37
CA HIS A 49 7.39 1.32 -19.50
C HIS A 49 6.35 2.25 -20.15
N ASN A 50 5.13 1.76 -20.36
CA ASN A 50 4.04 2.57 -20.89
C ASN A 50 3.63 3.70 -19.92
N THR A 51 3.63 3.42 -18.61
CA THR A 51 3.38 4.40 -17.57
C THR A 51 4.42 5.52 -17.57
N ASP A 52 5.69 5.15 -17.64
CA ASP A 52 6.80 6.13 -17.71
C ASP A 52 6.70 7.02 -18.95
N ARG A 53 6.38 6.44 -20.10
CA ARG A 53 6.14 7.22 -21.32
C ARG A 53 4.97 8.19 -21.16
N LEU A 54 3.86 7.74 -20.60
CA LEU A 54 2.71 8.59 -20.33
C LEU A 54 3.08 9.77 -19.43
N SER A 55 3.86 9.50 -18.38
CA SER A 55 4.37 10.51 -17.46
C SER A 55 5.22 11.56 -18.19
N VAL A 56 6.20 11.12 -18.94
CA VAL A 56 7.14 12.01 -19.67
C VAL A 56 6.43 12.80 -20.76
N ASP A 57 5.68 12.12 -21.63
CA ASP A 57 5.04 12.72 -22.80
C ASP A 57 3.99 13.77 -22.41
N ASN A 58 3.36 13.64 -21.25
CA ASN A 58 2.31 14.54 -20.76
C ASN A 58 2.76 15.41 -19.58
N GLN A 59 4.01 15.35 -19.17
CA GLN A 59 4.52 16.07 -17.98
C GLN A 59 3.69 15.79 -16.73
N MET A 60 3.27 14.52 -16.56
CA MET A 60 2.49 14.05 -15.44
C MET A 60 3.39 13.55 -14.31
N ASP A 61 2.93 13.70 -13.09
CA ASP A 61 3.48 12.97 -11.95
C ASP A 61 3.39 11.44 -12.19
N SER A 62 4.44 10.71 -11.83
CA SER A 62 4.52 9.27 -12.08
C SER A 62 3.45 8.46 -11.34
N ASN A 63 3.05 8.92 -10.14
CA ASN A 63 1.99 8.27 -9.37
C ASN A 63 0.62 8.47 -10.04
N LEU A 64 0.36 9.68 -10.55
CA LEU A 64 -0.84 9.96 -11.32
C LEU A 64 -0.86 9.15 -12.61
N ALA A 65 0.28 9.00 -13.27
CA ALA A 65 0.39 8.24 -14.51
C ALA A 65 0.03 6.77 -14.33
N TYR A 66 0.58 6.09 -13.31
CA TYR A 66 0.22 4.68 -13.11
C TYR A 66 -1.22 4.49 -12.63
N MET A 67 -1.75 5.39 -11.80
CA MET A 67 -3.17 5.33 -11.41
C MET A 67 -4.09 5.54 -12.60
N TYR A 68 -3.76 6.46 -13.48
CA TYR A 68 -4.50 6.66 -14.75
C TYR A 68 -4.47 5.39 -15.62
N MET A 69 -3.29 4.79 -15.80
CA MET A 69 -3.13 3.55 -16.56
C MET A 69 -3.93 2.40 -15.97
N MET A 70 -3.94 2.25 -14.64
CA MET A 70 -4.73 1.22 -13.97
C MET A 70 -6.22 1.34 -14.28
N VAL A 71 -6.76 2.54 -14.26
CA VAL A 71 -8.17 2.82 -14.54
C VAL A 71 -8.49 2.66 -16.02
N ASP A 72 -7.67 3.25 -16.88
CA ASP A 72 -7.91 3.26 -18.32
C ASP A 72 -7.82 1.86 -18.93
N GLU A 73 -6.80 1.10 -18.55
CA GLU A 73 -6.60 -0.27 -19.03
C GLU A 73 -7.60 -1.29 -18.47
N ALA A 74 -8.27 -0.96 -17.37
CA ALA A 74 -9.33 -1.79 -16.80
C ALA A 74 -10.61 -1.76 -17.63
N ARG A 75 -10.81 -0.73 -18.45
CA ARG A 75 -12.02 -0.57 -19.26
C ARG A 75 -12.22 -1.75 -20.20
N GLY A 76 -13.41 -2.37 -20.10
CA GLY A 76 -13.78 -3.53 -20.90
C GLY A 76 -13.10 -4.85 -20.48
N LYS A 77 -12.26 -4.85 -19.45
CA LYS A 77 -11.52 -6.03 -18.97
C LYS A 77 -11.96 -6.48 -17.59
N LEU A 78 -12.12 -5.53 -16.66
CA LEU A 78 -12.55 -5.80 -15.28
C LEU A 78 -13.33 -4.61 -14.70
N LEU A 79 -14.08 -4.88 -13.65
CA LEU A 79 -14.69 -3.82 -12.86
C LEU A 79 -13.65 -3.17 -11.96
N PHE A 80 -13.39 -1.89 -12.19
CA PHE A 80 -12.51 -1.10 -11.34
C PHE A 80 -13.34 -0.48 -10.21
N ASN A 81 -13.48 -1.20 -9.11
CA ASN A 81 -14.19 -0.78 -7.93
C ASN A 81 -13.46 -1.20 -6.65
N ARG A 82 -13.98 -0.75 -5.51
CA ARG A 82 -13.38 -1.06 -4.20
C ARG A 82 -13.26 -2.56 -3.96
N GLN A 83 -14.27 -3.34 -4.27
CA GLN A 83 -14.26 -4.78 -4.03
C GLN A 83 -13.17 -5.49 -4.85
N THR A 84 -13.06 -5.15 -6.13
CA THR A 84 -12.03 -5.71 -7.00
C THR A 84 -10.61 -5.38 -6.50
N LEU A 85 -10.39 -4.13 -6.07
CA LEU A 85 -9.10 -3.72 -5.49
C LEU A 85 -8.80 -4.46 -4.18
N MET A 86 -9.80 -4.66 -3.33
CA MET A 86 -9.65 -5.45 -2.10
C MET A 86 -9.32 -6.92 -2.40
N ASP A 87 -9.95 -7.49 -3.42
CA ASP A 87 -9.70 -8.87 -3.83
C ASP A 87 -8.26 -9.06 -4.33
N TYR A 88 -7.73 -8.13 -5.12
CA TYR A 88 -6.32 -8.11 -5.50
C TYR A 88 -5.40 -7.87 -4.30
N GLY A 89 -5.74 -6.93 -3.43
CA GLY A 89 -4.98 -6.63 -2.22
C GLY A 89 -4.87 -7.83 -1.28
N SER A 90 -5.91 -8.66 -1.20
CA SER A 90 -5.89 -9.87 -0.37
C SER A 90 -4.89 -10.93 -0.82
N LYS A 91 -4.44 -10.88 -2.06
CA LYS A 91 -3.47 -11.81 -2.66
C LYS A 91 -2.02 -11.31 -2.56
N VAL A 92 -1.82 -10.08 -2.12
CA VAL A 92 -0.50 -9.50 -1.94
C VAL A 92 0.25 -10.26 -0.86
N GLN A 93 1.48 -10.63 -1.17
CA GLN A 93 2.36 -11.33 -0.23
C GLN A 93 3.13 -10.33 0.64
N LEU A 94 3.31 -10.69 1.90
CA LEU A 94 4.15 -9.96 2.84
C LEU A 94 5.45 -10.71 3.05
N TYR A 95 6.50 -9.98 3.40
CA TYR A 95 7.74 -10.63 3.85
C TYR A 95 7.49 -11.49 5.10
N PRO A 96 8.25 -12.58 5.29
CA PRO A 96 8.15 -13.38 6.50
C PRO A 96 8.31 -12.53 7.76
N GLY A 97 7.41 -12.74 8.72
CA GLY A 97 7.42 -12.04 10.00
C GLY A 97 6.66 -10.71 10.03
N VAL A 98 6.24 -10.16 8.89
CA VAL A 98 5.48 -8.89 8.85
C VAL A 98 4.10 -9.04 9.50
N ALA A 99 3.41 -10.16 9.26
CA ALA A 99 2.04 -10.35 9.73
C ALA A 99 1.90 -10.30 11.27
N ASP A 100 2.89 -10.79 12.00
CA ASP A 100 2.91 -10.80 13.46
C ASP A 100 3.76 -9.67 14.09
N TRP A 101 4.51 -8.95 13.27
CA TRP A 101 5.36 -7.84 13.72
C TRP A 101 4.60 -6.76 14.47
N PHE A 102 3.48 -6.33 13.94
CA PHE A 102 2.70 -5.21 14.47
C PHE A 102 2.21 -5.48 15.90
N GLU A 103 1.73 -6.68 16.16
CA GLU A 103 1.29 -7.08 17.51
C GLU A 103 2.48 -7.23 18.46
N ARG A 104 3.54 -7.88 18.00
CA ARG A 104 4.75 -8.10 18.80
C ARG A 104 5.39 -6.79 19.26
N ILE A 105 5.57 -5.83 18.36
CA ILE A 105 6.18 -4.55 18.73
C ILE A 105 5.26 -3.69 19.60
N ARG A 106 3.95 -3.78 19.38
CA ARG A 106 2.97 -3.10 20.25
C ARG A 106 3.06 -3.62 21.68
N LYS A 107 3.07 -4.92 21.85
CA LYS A 107 3.22 -5.56 23.16
C LYS A 107 4.54 -5.20 23.83
N TYR A 108 5.63 -5.24 23.07
CA TYR A 108 6.94 -4.84 23.58
C TYR A 108 6.94 -3.38 24.07
N GLY A 109 6.30 -2.49 23.33
CA GLY A 109 6.12 -1.10 23.76
C GLY A 109 5.32 -0.98 25.04
N GLU A 110 4.18 -1.69 25.16
CA GLU A 110 3.36 -1.71 26.36
C GLU A 110 4.14 -2.18 27.59
N ASP A 111 4.91 -3.25 27.47
CA ASP A 111 5.77 -3.79 28.52
C ASP A 111 6.87 -2.80 28.96
N ASN A 112 7.21 -1.84 28.12
CA ASN A 112 8.20 -0.80 28.39
C ASN A 112 7.60 0.59 28.60
N GLY A 113 6.29 0.68 28.81
CA GLY A 113 5.61 1.93 29.13
C GLY A 113 5.45 2.90 27.95
N VAL A 114 5.46 2.38 26.72
CA VAL A 114 5.34 3.16 25.48
C VAL A 114 4.15 2.66 24.67
N ILE A 115 3.44 3.58 24.05
CA ILE A 115 2.38 3.23 23.09
C ILE A 115 2.99 3.23 21.69
N VAL A 116 2.85 2.11 20.97
CA VAL A 116 3.32 1.97 19.59
C VAL A 116 2.15 2.08 18.64
N GLU A 117 2.27 2.97 17.67
CA GLU A 117 1.33 3.14 16.56
C GLU A 117 2.01 2.81 15.24
N HIS A 118 1.24 2.25 14.31
CA HIS A 118 1.73 1.85 12.99
C HIS A 118 0.98 2.62 11.91
N TYR A 119 1.73 3.16 10.95
CA TYR A 119 1.20 3.87 9.79
C TYR A 119 1.87 3.36 8.53
N ILE A 120 1.09 3.10 7.50
CA ILE A 120 1.61 2.78 6.17
C ILE A 120 1.49 4.04 5.32
N ILE A 121 2.63 4.47 4.79
CA ILE A 121 2.74 5.63 3.91
C ILE A 121 3.17 5.11 2.54
N SER A 122 2.22 5.05 1.64
CA SER A 122 2.44 4.55 0.30
C SER A 122 2.21 5.64 -0.76
#